data_f1526cc48094fc33568e80e745677faf
#
_entry.id   f1526cc48094fc33568e80e745677faf
#
_cell.length_a   1.000
_cell.length_b   1.000
_cell.length_c   1.000
_cell.angle_alpha   90.00
_cell.angle_beta   90.00
_cell.angle_gamma   90.00
#
_symmetry.space_group_name_H-M   'P 1'
#
loop_
_entity.id
_entity.type
_entity.pdbx_description
1 polymer ?
#
loop_
_entity_poly.entity_id
_entity_poly.type
_entity_poly.pdbx_seq_one_letter_code
_entity_poly.pdbx_strand_id
1 'polypeptide(L)'
;MVEYANMQVNHPDSKLGIQGVGTAITGAHMYRGKQLPSLRGQLIISDWSASFKQASGQLFVAHPAAQGKLWSMEKVMQLEGRIISLAEDLEGEIYVLTHEGMGPFGNTGKVYKLVAKP
;
A
#
# COMPACT_ATOMS: atom_id res chain seq x y z
N MET A 1 1.61 14.75 -6.06
CA MET A 1 1.77 14.44 -4.62
C MET A 1 0.54 13.70 -4.12
N VAL A 2 0.71 12.71 -3.28
CA VAL A 2 -0.37 11.99 -2.60
C VAL A 2 -0.20 12.17 -1.08
N GLU A 3 -1.31 12.31 -0.37
CA GLU A 3 -1.32 12.33 1.08
C GLU A 3 -1.97 11.07 1.63
N TYR A 4 -1.46 10.60 2.75
CA TYR A 4 -1.95 9.44 3.47
C TYR A 4 -2.33 9.86 4.91
N ALA A 5 -3.58 9.63 5.29
CA ALA A 5 -4.06 9.96 6.62
C ALA A 5 -3.76 8.81 7.59
N ASN A 6 -2.79 9.02 8.48
CA ASN A 6 -2.50 8.09 9.56
C ASN A 6 -3.63 8.10 10.61
N MET A 7 -4.03 6.92 11.08
CA MET A 7 -5.16 6.80 12.01
C MET A 7 -4.90 7.37 13.41
N GLN A 8 -3.64 7.58 13.79
CA GLN A 8 -3.29 8.09 15.11
C GLN A 8 -3.04 9.60 15.14
N VAL A 9 -2.46 10.13 14.07
CA VAL A 9 -2.03 11.53 14.01
C VAL A 9 -2.37 12.11 12.65
N ASN A 10 -3.29 13.07 12.64
CA ASN A 10 -3.52 13.88 11.46
C ASN A 10 -2.75 15.19 11.62
N HIS A 11 -1.92 15.53 10.64
CA HIS A 11 -1.27 16.85 10.61
C HIS A 11 -2.33 17.93 10.40
N PRO A 12 -2.29 19.07 11.13
CA PRO A 12 -3.29 20.11 11.00
C PRO A 12 -3.40 20.72 9.59
N ASP A 13 -2.32 20.64 8.82
CA ASP A 13 -2.29 21.13 7.44
C ASP A 13 -2.73 20.08 6.40
N SER A 14 -3.11 18.86 6.83
CA SER A 14 -3.59 17.82 5.91
C SER A 14 -4.90 18.21 5.26
N LYS A 15 -4.98 18.00 3.96
CA LYS A 15 -6.19 18.24 3.15
C LYS A 15 -7.12 17.02 3.09
N LEU A 16 -6.76 15.90 3.73
CA LEU A 16 -7.51 14.65 3.68
C LEU A 16 -8.60 14.53 4.76
N GLY A 17 -8.72 15.51 5.64
CA GLY A 17 -9.65 15.47 6.75
C GLY A 17 -9.10 14.68 7.95
N ILE A 18 -9.99 14.33 8.87
CA ILE A 18 -9.63 13.82 10.20
C ILE A 18 -9.67 12.30 10.34
N GLN A 19 -10.14 11.57 9.34
CA GLN A 19 -10.20 10.10 9.41
C GLN A 19 -8.94 9.46 8.86
N GLY A 20 -8.24 8.72 9.72
CA GLY A 20 -7.11 7.92 9.33
C GLY A 20 -7.54 6.68 8.51
N VAL A 21 -6.73 6.31 7.52
CA VAL A 21 -6.98 5.16 6.65
C VAL A 21 -6.12 3.95 7.00
N GLY A 22 -5.07 4.14 7.78
CA GLY A 22 -4.17 3.06 8.20
C GLY A 22 -3.11 3.52 9.18
N THR A 23 -2.11 2.68 9.41
CA THR A 23 -1.11 2.86 10.48
C THR A 23 0.25 3.36 10.00
N ALA A 24 0.77 2.81 8.91
CA ALA A 24 2.10 3.19 8.39
C ALA A 24 2.29 2.76 6.95
N ILE A 25 2.80 3.65 6.13
CA ILE A 25 3.26 3.31 4.78
C ILE A 25 4.54 2.49 4.87
N THR A 26 4.56 1.32 4.24
CA THR A 26 5.70 0.41 4.24
C THR A 26 6.35 0.23 2.87
N GLY A 27 5.74 0.72 1.82
CA GLY A 27 6.32 0.69 0.49
C GLY A 27 5.51 1.48 -0.53
N ALA A 28 6.18 1.89 -1.59
CA ALA A 28 5.55 2.52 -2.73
C ALA A 28 6.38 2.22 -4.00
N HIS A 29 5.71 1.75 -5.05
CA HIS A 29 6.31 1.48 -6.35
C HIS A 29 5.42 1.97 -7.48
N MET A 30 6.00 2.66 -8.45
CA MET A 30 5.33 2.93 -9.71
C MET A 30 5.24 1.61 -10.50
N TYR A 31 4.03 1.15 -10.81
CA TYR A 31 3.87 -0.10 -11.54
C TYR A 31 4.36 0.04 -12.99
N ARG A 32 5.31 -0.81 -13.38
CA ARG A 32 5.95 -0.82 -14.70
C ARG A 32 5.79 -2.14 -15.43
N GLY A 33 5.16 -3.12 -14.79
CA GLY A 33 4.94 -4.46 -15.35
C GLY A 33 3.99 -4.49 -16.54
N LYS A 34 3.83 -5.67 -17.09
CA LYS A 34 2.98 -5.92 -18.27
C LYS A 34 1.75 -6.76 -17.94
N GLN A 35 1.77 -7.49 -16.82
CA GLN A 35 0.69 -8.42 -16.47
C GLN A 35 -0.58 -7.71 -15.99
N LEU A 36 -0.45 -6.46 -15.50
CA LEU A 36 -1.57 -5.64 -15.02
C LEU A 36 -1.59 -4.30 -15.77
N PRO A 37 -1.96 -4.29 -17.06
CA PRO A 37 -1.85 -3.09 -17.89
C PRO A 37 -2.65 -1.89 -17.39
N SER A 38 -3.77 -2.13 -16.69
CA SER A 38 -4.57 -1.06 -16.06
C SER A 38 -3.85 -0.32 -14.93
N LEU A 39 -2.84 -0.93 -14.32
CA LEU A 39 -2.05 -0.32 -13.25
C LEU A 39 -0.80 0.40 -13.76
N ARG A 40 -0.48 0.26 -15.04
CA ARG A 40 0.75 0.83 -15.59
C ARG A 40 0.78 2.36 -15.45
N GLY A 41 1.85 2.87 -14.86
CA GLY A 41 1.98 4.30 -14.55
C GLY A 41 1.23 4.75 -13.29
N GLN A 42 0.58 3.83 -12.58
CA GLN A 42 -0.04 4.10 -11.28
C GLN A 42 0.95 3.79 -10.15
N LEU A 43 0.83 4.51 -9.04
CA LEU A 43 1.65 4.28 -7.84
C LEU A 43 0.94 3.27 -6.92
N ILE A 44 1.60 2.14 -6.67
CA ILE A 44 1.14 1.14 -5.71
C ILE A 44 1.74 1.47 -4.35
N ILE A 45 0.89 1.61 -3.34
CA ILE A 45 1.28 1.98 -1.98
C ILE A 45 0.84 0.87 -1.03
N SER A 46 1.71 0.46 -0.13
CA SER A 46 1.37 -0.48 0.93
C SER A 46 1.30 0.22 2.28
N ASP A 47 0.30 -0.16 3.05
CA ASP A 47 0.13 0.17 4.46
C ASP A 47 0.32 -1.09 5.30
N TRP A 48 1.06 -0.95 6.40
CA TRP A 48 1.41 -2.04 7.30
C TRP A 48 0.15 -2.79 7.77
N SER A 49 -0.84 -2.07 8.24
CA SER A 49 -2.11 -2.65 8.69
C SER A 49 -3.18 -1.59 8.85
N ALA A 50 -4.43 -1.94 8.58
CA ALA A 50 -5.58 -1.07 8.84
C ALA A 50 -5.72 -0.72 10.32
N SER A 51 -5.23 -1.59 11.22
CA SER A 51 -5.23 -1.34 12.66
C SER A 51 -4.05 -2.03 13.34
N PHE A 52 -3.72 -1.57 14.57
CA PHE A 52 -2.72 -2.24 15.40
C PHE A 52 -3.22 -3.56 15.98
N LYS A 53 -4.53 -3.73 16.14
CA LYS A 53 -5.13 -4.90 16.79
C LYS A 53 -5.16 -6.14 15.91
N GLN A 54 -5.30 -5.95 14.60
CA GLN A 54 -5.45 -7.04 13.64
C GLN A 54 -4.40 -6.93 12.54
N ALA A 55 -3.92 -8.08 12.08
CA ALA A 55 -3.03 -8.17 10.94
C ALA A 55 -3.85 -8.02 9.65
N SER A 56 -3.96 -6.79 9.15
CA SER A 56 -4.81 -6.42 8.01
C SER A 56 -4.12 -5.40 7.11
N GLY A 57 -3.08 -5.86 6.42
CA GLY A 57 -2.32 -5.03 5.48
C GLY A 57 -3.19 -4.54 4.33
N GLN A 58 -2.93 -3.33 3.85
CA GLN A 58 -3.70 -2.70 2.79
C GLN A 58 -2.82 -2.31 1.61
N LEU A 59 -3.36 -2.48 0.40
CA LEU A 59 -2.78 -1.91 -0.81
C LEU A 59 -3.69 -0.82 -1.35
N PHE A 60 -3.07 0.28 -1.72
CA PHE A 60 -3.69 1.42 -2.38
C PHE A 60 -3.09 1.63 -3.75
N VAL A 61 -3.88 2.18 -4.64
CA VAL A 61 -3.43 2.72 -5.93
C VAL A 61 -3.63 4.22 -5.90
N ALA A 62 -2.56 4.96 -6.16
CA ALA A 62 -2.64 6.41 -6.32
C ALA A 62 -2.58 6.77 -7.81
N HIS A 63 -3.55 7.58 -8.21
CA HIS A 63 -3.69 8.02 -9.59
C HIS A 63 -3.05 9.40 -9.74
N PRO A 64 -2.02 9.54 -10.61
CA PRO A 64 -1.40 10.82 -10.88
C PRO A 64 -2.43 11.90 -11.29
N ALA A 65 -2.26 13.09 -10.78
CA ALA A 65 -3.07 14.26 -11.11
C ALA A 65 -2.20 15.36 -11.74
N ALA A 66 -2.86 16.39 -12.27
CA ALA A 66 -2.19 17.56 -12.81
C ALA A 66 -1.28 18.22 -11.75
N GLN A 67 -0.23 18.90 -12.22
CA GLN A 67 0.73 19.59 -11.35
C GLN A 67 0.04 20.52 -10.38
N GLY A 68 0.44 20.47 -9.10
CA GLY A 68 -0.13 21.26 -8.02
C GLY A 68 -1.43 20.71 -7.42
N LYS A 69 -1.94 19.57 -7.92
CA LYS A 69 -3.12 18.88 -7.36
C LYS A 69 -2.71 17.62 -6.62
N LEU A 70 -3.49 17.27 -5.59
CA LEU A 70 -3.34 15.99 -4.91
C LEU A 70 -3.74 14.83 -5.85
N TRP A 71 -2.98 13.76 -5.81
CA TRP A 71 -3.35 12.51 -6.45
C TRP A 71 -4.47 11.84 -5.65
N SER A 72 -5.44 11.27 -6.33
CA SER A 72 -6.43 10.42 -5.69
C SER A 72 -5.79 9.09 -5.29
N MET A 73 -6.24 8.55 -4.15
CA MET A 73 -5.79 7.27 -3.62
C MET A 73 -6.99 6.37 -3.35
N GLU A 74 -6.93 5.15 -3.82
CA GLU A 74 -7.99 4.15 -3.72
C GLU A 74 -7.45 2.88 -3.07
N LYS A 75 -8.16 2.36 -2.06
CA LYS A 75 -7.86 1.04 -1.52
C LYS A 75 -8.34 -0.03 -2.50
N VAL A 76 -7.42 -0.87 -2.97
CA VAL A 76 -7.70 -1.92 -3.95
C VAL A 76 -7.68 -3.32 -3.36
N MET A 77 -7.01 -3.50 -2.22
CA MET A 77 -6.89 -4.82 -1.60
C MET A 77 -6.63 -4.71 -0.11
N GLN A 78 -7.14 -5.68 0.63
CA GLN A 78 -6.81 -5.93 2.03
C GLN A 78 -6.37 -7.38 2.19
N LEU A 79 -5.28 -7.61 2.92
CA LEU A 79 -4.67 -8.91 3.11
C LEU A 79 -4.82 -9.38 4.55
N GLU A 80 -4.84 -10.69 4.73
CA GLU A 80 -4.58 -11.30 6.03
C GLU A 80 -3.06 -11.28 6.26
N GLY A 81 -2.62 -10.48 7.20
CA GLY A 81 -1.21 -10.23 7.47
C GLY A 81 -0.86 -8.75 7.40
N ARG A 82 0.23 -8.37 8.05
CA ARG A 82 0.79 -7.02 8.00
C ARG A 82 1.76 -6.92 6.84
N ILE A 83 1.64 -5.90 6.03
CA ILE A 83 2.56 -5.70 4.89
C ILE A 83 3.83 -5.01 5.39
N ILE A 84 4.95 -5.70 5.31
CA ILE A 84 6.25 -5.17 5.75
C ILE A 84 7.01 -4.48 4.64
N SER A 85 6.77 -4.85 3.38
CA SER A 85 7.45 -4.25 2.23
C SER A 85 6.76 -4.61 0.92
N LEU A 86 7.06 -3.84 -0.10
CA LEU A 86 6.87 -4.18 -1.50
C LEU A 86 8.23 -4.44 -2.16
N ALA A 87 8.25 -5.29 -3.16
CA ALA A 87 9.40 -5.53 -4.01
C ALA A 87 8.98 -5.54 -5.47
N GLU A 88 9.94 -5.33 -6.36
CA GLU A 88 9.72 -5.30 -7.80
C GLU A 88 10.75 -6.23 -8.47
N ASP A 89 10.30 -7.06 -9.40
CA ASP A 89 11.20 -7.87 -10.21
C ASP A 89 11.73 -7.10 -11.44
N LEU A 90 12.58 -7.75 -12.22
CA LEU A 90 13.20 -7.12 -13.39
C LEU A 90 12.18 -6.79 -14.50
N GLU A 91 11.05 -7.47 -14.52
CA GLU A 91 9.94 -7.20 -15.44
C GLU A 91 9.02 -6.07 -14.96
N GLY A 92 9.24 -5.56 -13.74
CA GLY A 92 8.41 -4.51 -13.14
C GLY A 92 7.14 -5.04 -12.45
N GLU A 93 7.06 -6.34 -12.20
CA GLU A 93 5.95 -6.94 -11.46
C GLU A 93 6.16 -6.79 -9.95
N ILE A 94 5.08 -6.60 -9.21
CA ILE A 94 5.12 -6.27 -7.77
C ILE A 94 4.89 -7.51 -6.92
N TYR A 95 5.70 -7.61 -5.87
CA TYR A 95 5.58 -8.60 -4.80
C TYR A 95 5.28 -7.91 -3.49
N VAL A 96 4.48 -8.56 -2.66
CA VAL A 96 4.03 -8.08 -1.36
C VAL A 96 4.56 -9.03 -0.28
N LEU A 97 5.32 -8.49 0.66
CA LEU A 97 5.90 -9.26 1.76
C LEU A 97 5.09 -9.00 3.02
N THR A 98 4.61 -10.07 3.66
CA THR A 98 3.76 -9.96 4.85
C THR A 98 4.25 -10.83 6.00
N HIS A 99 3.80 -10.49 7.20
CA HIS A 99 3.87 -11.35 8.38
C HIS A 99 2.64 -11.09 9.28
N GLU A 100 2.37 -12.00 10.21
CA GLU A 100 1.21 -11.85 11.10
C GLU A 100 1.54 -11.14 12.42
N GLY A 101 2.80 -11.24 12.87
CA GLY A 101 3.25 -10.68 14.13
C GLY A 101 3.39 -9.15 14.15
N MET A 102 3.60 -8.61 15.35
CA MET A 102 3.87 -7.18 15.56
C MET A 102 5.34 -6.82 15.28
N GLY A 103 6.23 -7.79 15.29
CA GLY A 103 7.68 -7.60 15.10
C GLY A 103 8.29 -8.77 14.32
N PRO A 104 9.64 -8.81 14.20
CA PRO A 104 10.34 -9.76 13.33
C PRO A 104 10.49 -11.16 13.96
N PHE A 105 9.50 -11.61 14.71
CA PHE A 105 9.50 -12.89 15.40
C PHE A 105 8.55 -13.88 14.73
N GLY A 106 8.86 -15.17 14.88
CA GLY A 106 8.03 -16.25 14.35
C GLY A 106 8.36 -16.60 12.91
N ASN A 107 7.47 -17.37 12.29
CA ASN A 107 7.65 -17.96 10.97
C ASN A 107 6.42 -17.75 10.05
N THR A 108 5.69 -16.67 10.23
CA THR A 108 4.45 -16.37 9.48
C THR A 108 4.68 -15.53 8.22
N GLY A 109 5.95 -15.32 7.86
CA GLY A 109 6.31 -14.56 6.66
C GLY A 109 5.79 -15.20 5.38
N LYS A 110 5.21 -14.39 4.50
CA LYS A 110 4.72 -14.81 3.18
C LYS A 110 5.14 -13.80 2.12
N VAL A 111 5.33 -14.30 0.90
CA VAL A 111 5.57 -13.47 -0.28
C VAL A 111 4.46 -13.75 -1.28
N TYR A 112 3.77 -12.71 -1.69
CA TYR A 112 2.73 -12.78 -2.71
C TYR A 112 3.17 -12.03 -3.96
N LYS A 113 2.74 -12.50 -5.11
CA LYS A 113 2.85 -11.74 -6.36
C LYS A 113 1.51 -11.10 -6.68
N LEU A 114 1.54 -9.84 -7.07
CA LEU A 114 0.35 -9.14 -7.54
C LEU A 114 0.00 -9.64 -8.95
N VAL A 115 -1.19 -10.20 -9.10
CA VAL A 115 -1.65 -10.78 -10.37
C VAL A 115 -3.06 -10.31 -10.69
N ALA A 116 -3.45 -10.44 -11.96
CA ALA A 116 -4.81 -10.15 -12.37
C ALA A 116 -5.79 -11.14 -11.71
N LYS A 117 -6.98 -10.63 -11.38
CA LYS A 117 -8.07 -11.48 -10.91
C LYS A 117 -8.49 -12.42 -12.04
N PRO A 118 -8.63 -13.72 -11.77
CA PRO A 118 -9.08 -14.68 -12.79
C PRO A 118 -10.51 -14.41 -13.26
#